data_ebd96a5507c00fa9b0c6e83a6d7ff4e6
#
_entry.id   ebd96a5507c00fa9b0c6e83a6d7ff4e6
#
_cell.length_a   1.000
_cell.length_b   1.000
_cell.length_c   1.000
_cell.angle_alpha   90.00
_cell.angle_beta   90.00
_cell.angle_gamma   90.00
#
_symmetry.space_group_name_H-M   'P 1'
#
loop_
_entity.id
_entity.type
_entity.pdbx_description
1 polymer ?
#
loop_
_entity_poly.entity_id
_entity_poly.type
_entity_poly.pdbx_seq_one_letter_code
_entity_poly.pdbx_strand_id
1 'polypeptide(L)'
;SKKIVFEQKESIKKLSYNTLTVPYGKRFDVELSDGSIIKLNSGSSLKFPIQFIDGMERKVYLDGEAFFNISENNSDFFKVVSNDAITVVFGTQFNIKSYKEDSFSEIILVDGRLGVKGISDDHEIINLKPGFRANVDQSNPSIEISKVNTKVYTSWINGRVIFRNESIDTMILKLERLYNVIITNDNNELSEKFFNATIVVDEESIDDVMGYLKEVYNIKYQKFNN
;
A
#
# COMPACT_ATOMS: atom_id res chain seq x y z
N SER A 1 -3.81 -10.55 13.16
CA SER A 1 -2.60 -10.48 12.33
C SER A 1 -1.47 -11.28 12.98
N LYS A 2 -0.63 -11.92 12.16
CA LYS A 2 0.59 -12.58 12.64
C LYS A 2 1.72 -11.55 12.55
N LYS A 3 2.46 -11.33 13.65
CA LYS A 3 3.63 -10.48 13.71
C LYS A 3 4.88 -11.34 13.62
N ILE A 4 5.84 -10.98 12.75
CA ILE A 4 7.17 -11.56 12.68
C ILE A 4 8.15 -10.53 13.25
N VAL A 5 8.92 -10.91 14.25
CA VAL A 5 9.96 -10.08 14.87
C VAL A 5 11.32 -10.68 14.49
N PHE A 6 12.21 -9.87 13.91
CA PHE A 6 13.58 -10.26 13.61
C PHE A 6 14.50 -9.73 14.71
N GLU A 7 15.07 -10.65 15.51
CA GLU A 7 15.99 -10.30 16.58
C GLU A 7 17.40 -9.96 16.06
N GLN A 8 18.05 -9.05 16.76
CA GLN A 8 19.40 -8.56 16.47
C GLN A 8 20.44 -9.68 16.75
N LYS A 9 21.22 -10.08 15.75
CA LYS A 9 22.43 -10.91 15.91
C LYS A 9 23.69 -10.10 15.65
N GLU A 10 24.80 -10.55 16.24
CA GLU A 10 26.15 -9.95 16.25
C GLU A 10 26.57 -9.23 14.97
N SER A 11 27.46 -8.22 15.09
CA SER A 11 27.91 -7.26 14.07
C SER A 11 27.99 -7.84 12.65
N ILE A 12 26.96 -7.58 11.83
CA ILE A 12 26.90 -7.99 10.43
C ILE A 12 27.76 -7.05 9.62
N LYS A 13 28.93 -7.52 9.18
CA LYS A 13 29.82 -6.77 8.29
C LYS A 13 29.30 -6.65 6.85
N LYS A 14 28.23 -7.37 6.47
CA LYS A 14 27.67 -7.41 5.12
C LYS A 14 26.16 -7.21 5.18
N LEU A 15 25.66 -6.25 4.41
CA LEU A 15 24.23 -6.02 4.25
C LEU A 15 23.57 -7.22 3.56
N SER A 16 22.65 -7.87 4.26
CA SER A 16 21.86 -8.99 3.74
C SER A 16 20.37 -8.64 3.80
N TYR A 17 19.62 -9.08 2.81
CA TYR A 17 18.19 -8.75 2.66
C TYR A 17 17.32 -9.99 2.83
N ASN A 18 16.15 -9.78 3.44
CA ASN A 18 15.01 -10.70 3.39
C ASN A 18 13.93 -10.12 2.48
N THR A 19 13.10 -11.00 1.94
CA THR A 19 11.86 -10.61 1.24
C THR A 19 10.69 -11.31 1.91
N LEU A 20 9.70 -10.53 2.34
CA LEU A 20 8.43 -11.02 2.85
C LEU A 20 7.36 -10.77 1.79
N THR A 21 6.75 -11.84 1.29
CA THR A 21 5.63 -11.77 0.34
C THR A 21 4.35 -12.21 1.03
N VAL A 22 3.32 -11.38 0.93
CA VAL A 22 2.00 -11.61 1.51
C VAL A 22 1.09 -12.20 0.43
N PRO A 23 0.53 -13.40 0.61
CA PRO A 23 -0.45 -13.95 -0.32
C PRO A 23 -1.72 -13.08 -0.40
N TYR A 24 -2.47 -13.20 -1.48
CA TYR A 24 -3.81 -12.63 -1.58
C TYR A 24 -4.70 -13.13 -0.44
N GLY A 25 -5.61 -12.31 0.04
CA GLY A 25 -6.48 -12.60 1.17
C GLY A 25 -5.79 -12.61 2.53
N LYS A 26 -4.54 -12.16 2.63
CA LYS A 26 -3.78 -12.13 3.89
C LYS A 26 -3.18 -10.75 4.16
N ARG A 27 -2.85 -10.50 5.43
CA ARG A 27 -2.13 -9.31 5.90
C ARG A 27 -1.07 -9.74 6.91
N PHE A 28 0.08 -9.08 6.91
CA PHE A 28 1.16 -9.37 7.85
C PHE A 28 1.76 -8.08 8.42
N ASP A 29 2.18 -8.17 9.67
CA ASP A 29 2.95 -7.12 10.34
C ASP A 29 4.40 -7.59 10.48
N VAL A 30 5.36 -6.72 10.17
CA VAL A 30 6.79 -6.96 10.37
C VAL A 30 7.38 -5.82 11.22
N GLU A 31 8.20 -6.19 12.20
CA GLU A 31 9.02 -5.25 12.95
C GLU A 31 10.46 -5.35 12.46
N LEU A 32 11.01 -4.23 12.02
CA LEU A 32 12.38 -4.13 11.53
C LEU A 32 13.36 -3.96 12.68
N SER A 33 14.67 -4.12 12.40
CA SER A 33 15.73 -4.06 13.41
C SER A 33 15.91 -2.71 14.07
N ASP A 34 15.34 -1.63 13.53
CA ASP A 34 15.32 -0.29 14.10
C ASP A 34 14.05 0.00 14.92
N GLY A 35 13.19 -1.00 15.12
CA GLY A 35 11.91 -0.89 15.82
C GLY A 35 10.78 -0.30 14.96
N SER A 36 11.02 -0.03 13.68
CA SER A 36 9.95 0.38 12.76
C SER A 36 8.97 -0.77 12.53
N ILE A 37 7.67 -0.45 12.49
CA ILE A 37 6.60 -1.44 12.27
C ILE A 37 5.98 -1.18 10.90
N ILE A 38 5.95 -2.21 10.07
CA ILE A 38 5.34 -2.15 8.74
C ILE A 38 4.20 -3.16 8.68
N LYS A 39 3.00 -2.69 8.32
CA LYS A 39 1.85 -3.54 8.03
C LYS A 39 1.74 -3.71 6.54
N LEU A 40 1.69 -4.95 6.07
CA LEU A 40 1.62 -5.31 4.66
C LEU A 40 0.21 -5.80 4.31
N ASN A 41 -0.36 -5.25 3.25
CA ASN A 41 -1.66 -5.65 2.72
C ASN A 41 -1.52 -6.84 1.76
N SER A 42 -2.65 -7.40 1.35
CA SER A 42 -2.77 -8.55 0.44
C SER A 42 -2.00 -8.34 -0.87
N GLY A 43 -1.23 -9.35 -1.29
CA GLY A 43 -0.45 -9.31 -2.53
C GLY A 43 0.84 -8.49 -2.47
N SER A 44 1.20 -7.95 -1.30
CA SER A 44 2.38 -7.09 -1.16
C SER A 44 3.66 -7.87 -0.95
N SER A 45 4.78 -7.33 -1.42
CA SER A 45 6.13 -7.83 -1.20
C SER A 45 7.03 -6.71 -0.67
N LEU A 46 7.69 -6.98 0.45
CA LEU A 46 8.65 -6.06 1.07
C LEU A 46 10.02 -6.72 1.14
N LYS A 47 11.02 -6.06 0.51
CA LYS A 47 12.43 -6.45 0.65
C LYS A 47 13.11 -5.47 1.59
N PHE A 48 13.73 -5.98 2.65
CA PHE A 48 14.34 -5.19 3.72
C PHE A 48 15.62 -5.84 4.23
N PRO A 49 16.58 -5.08 4.78
CA PRO A 49 17.79 -5.64 5.37
C PRO A 49 17.45 -6.38 6.67
N ILE A 50 18.14 -7.49 6.93
CA ILE A 50 18.00 -8.26 8.18
C ILE A 50 18.30 -7.33 9.37
N GLN A 51 19.30 -6.46 9.22
CA GLN A 51 19.70 -5.46 10.19
C GLN A 51 20.12 -4.18 9.48
N PHE A 52 19.67 -3.03 9.97
CA PHE A 52 20.22 -1.74 9.56
C PHE A 52 21.59 -1.57 10.21
N ILE A 53 22.55 -1.06 9.45
CA ILE A 53 23.93 -0.87 9.85
C ILE A 53 24.15 0.64 10.02
N ASP A 54 24.74 1.04 11.14
CA ASP A 54 25.04 2.44 11.44
C ASP A 54 25.90 3.06 10.33
N GLY A 55 25.53 4.26 9.89
CA GLY A 55 26.17 4.98 8.79
C GLY A 55 25.77 4.52 7.38
N MET A 56 24.85 3.55 7.26
CA MET A 56 24.24 3.15 5.99
C MET A 56 22.77 3.60 5.92
N GLU A 57 22.29 3.81 4.68
CA GLU A 57 20.88 4.16 4.46
C GLU A 57 19.93 3.09 5.03
N ARG A 58 18.93 3.50 5.80
CA ARG A 58 17.79 2.65 6.16
C ARG A 58 16.86 2.56 4.95
N LYS A 59 17.03 1.55 4.11
CA LYS A 59 16.33 1.40 2.83
C LYS A 59 15.58 0.09 2.74
N VAL A 60 14.32 0.18 2.27
CA VAL A 60 13.47 -0.97 1.94
C VAL A 60 12.88 -0.80 0.54
N TYR A 61 12.40 -1.89 -0.03
CA TYR A 61 11.76 -1.91 -1.35
C TYR A 61 10.36 -2.51 -1.21
N LEU A 62 9.37 -1.82 -1.75
CA LEU A 62 7.96 -2.20 -1.70
C LEU A 62 7.42 -2.43 -3.11
N ASP A 63 6.75 -3.56 -3.30
CA ASP A 63 5.81 -3.82 -4.37
C ASP A 63 4.47 -4.18 -3.71
N GLY A 64 3.45 -3.35 -3.84
CA GLY A 64 2.19 -3.55 -3.14
C GLY A 64 1.74 -2.41 -2.26
N GLU A 65 0.96 -2.71 -1.22
CA GLU A 65 0.46 -1.73 -0.26
C GLU A 65 0.97 -2.03 1.15
N ALA A 66 1.51 -0.97 1.78
CA ALA A 66 1.98 -1.06 3.15
C ALA A 66 1.72 0.24 3.93
N PHE A 67 1.40 0.07 5.21
CA PHE A 67 1.41 1.15 6.18
C PHE A 67 2.69 1.09 7.00
N PHE A 68 3.38 2.20 7.05
CA PHE A 68 4.66 2.37 7.73
C PHE A 68 4.46 3.19 9.00
N ASN A 69 4.93 2.67 10.11
CA ASN A 69 5.14 3.41 11.35
C ASN A 69 6.64 3.38 11.64
N ILE A 70 7.35 4.39 11.16
CA ILE A 70 8.81 4.46 11.19
C ILE A 70 9.26 5.06 12.50
N SER A 71 10.17 4.36 13.17
CA SER A 71 10.83 4.82 14.39
C SER A 71 11.64 6.09 14.13
N GLU A 72 11.45 7.09 14.98
CA GLU A 72 12.16 8.36 14.89
C GLU A 72 13.66 8.13 15.07
N ASN A 73 14.45 8.63 14.13
CA ASN A 73 15.90 8.67 14.20
C ASN A 73 16.36 10.01 13.65
N ASN A 74 16.91 10.85 14.52
CA ASN A 74 17.32 12.21 14.16
C ASN A 74 18.57 12.25 13.29
N SER A 75 19.32 11.15 13.19
CA SER A 75 20.59 11.08 12.45
C SER A 75 20.40 10.62 11.01
N ASP A 76 19.46 9.70 10.76
CA ASP A 76 19.35 9.02 9.47
C ASP A 76 17.90 8.93 9.01
N PHE A 77 17.65 9.30 7.75
CA PHE A 77 16.36 9.13 7.12
C PHE A 77 16.09 7.67 6.75
N PHE A 78 14.82 7.32 6.70
CA PHE A 78 14.34 6.04 6.18
C PHE A 78 13.84 6.22 4.76
N LYS A 79 14.25 5.33 3.86
CA LYS A 79 13.93 5.39 2.44
C LYS A 79 13.09 4.18 2.02
N VAL A 80 11.95 4.44 1.37
CA VAL A 80 11.16 3.42 0.69
C VAL A 80 11.28 3.62 -0.80
N VAL A 81 11.72 2.59 -1.51
CA VAL A 81 11.72 2.54 -2.98
C VAL A 81 10.52 1.68 -3.38
N SER A 82 9.57 2.29 -4.06
CA SER A 82 8.40 1.60 -4.65
C SER A 82 8.50 1.57 -6.18
N ASN A 83 7.48 1.07 -6.88
CA ASN A 83 7.56 0.91 -8.33
C ASN A 83 7.76 2.24 -9.06
N ASP A 84 7.15 3.33 -8.58
CA ASP A 84 7.10 4.61 -9.28
C ASP A 84 7.75 5.74 -8.50
N ALA A 85 8.00 5.55 -7.20
CA ALA A 85 8.42 6.63 -6.31
C ALA A 85 9.50 6.22 -5.32
N ILE A 86 10.29 7.22 -4.92
CA ILE A 86 11.18 7.16 -3.76
C ILE A 86 10.59 8.07 -2.68
N THR A 87 10.32 7.48 -1.52
CA THR A 87 9.81 8.18 -0.34
C THR A 87 10.89 8.24 0.72
N VAL A 88 11.09 9.43 1.32
CA VAL A 88 12.10 9.68 2.36
C VAL A 88 11.43 10.26 3.60
N VAL A 89 11.70 9.68 4.78
CA VAL A 89 11.08 10.07 6.05
C VAL A 89 12.07 10.04 7.22
N PHE A 90 11.71 10.70 8.35
CA PHE A 90 12.58 10.75 9.54
C PHE A 90 11.98 10.07 10.78
N GLY A 91 10.69 9.93 10.86
CA GLY A 91 9.89 9.36 11.94
C GLY A 91 8.47 9.73 11.61
N THR A 92 7.74 8.82 10.98
CA THR A 92 6.60 9.21 10.17
C THR A 92 5.63 8.05 10.07
N GLN A 93 4.33 8.36 10.09
CA GLN A 93 3.25 7.44 9.78
C GLN A 93 2.69 7.75 8.39
N PHE A 94 2.73 6.78 7.49
CA PHE A 94 2.27 6.96 6.12
C PHE A 94 1.85 5.64 5.48
N ASN A 95 1.02 5.73 4.44
CA ASN A 95 0.63 4.60 3.60
C ASN A 95 1.23 4.76 2.21
N ILE A 96 1.75 3.68 1.66
CA ILE A 96 2.10 3.59 0.23
C ILE A 96 1.27 2.48 -0.39
N LYS A 97 0.62 2.77 -1.51
CA LYS A 97 0.03 1.79 -2.42
C LYS A 97 0.73 1.92 -3.76
N SER A 98 1.46 0.89 -4.18
CA SER A 98 2.29 0.87 -5.37
C SER A 98 2.43 -0.57 -5.87
N TYR A 99 1.34 -1.12 -6.43
CA TYR A 99 1.37 -2.42 -7.11
C TYR A 99 1.83 -2.22 -8.55
N LYS A 100 2.58 -3.18 -9.09
CA LYS A 100 3.07 -3.14 -10.49
C LYS A 100 1.97 -3.07 -11.54
N GLU A 101 0.83 -3.68 -11.24
CA GLU A 101 -0.33 -3.71 -12.13
C GLU A 101 -1.24 -2.48 -12.02
N ASP A 102 -1.02 -1.63 -11.00
CA ASP A 102 -1.77 -0.37 -10.85
C ASP A 102 -1.13 0.71 -11.74
N SER A 103 -1.94 1.63 -12.26
CA SER A 103 -1.46 2.69 -13.16
C SER A 103 -0.64 3.77 -12.47
N PHE A 104 -0.69 3.85 -11.15
CA PHE A 104 -0.04 4.89 -10.34
C PHE A 104 0.23 4.41 -8.92
N SER A 105 1.20 5.06 -8.30
CA SER A 105 1.49 4.91 -6.88
C SER A 105 0.85 6.04 -6.06
N GLU A 106 0.24 5.69 -4.93
CA GLU A 106 -0.33 6.63 -3.97
C GLU A 106 0.49 6.64 -2.68
N ILE A 107 0.96 7.79 -2.28
CA ILE A 107 1.68 8.00 -1.03
C ILE A 107 0.87 8.97 -0.15
N ILE A 108 0.42 8.53 1.02
CA ILE A 108 -0.45 9.29 1.92
C ILE A 108 0.28 9.54 3.23
N LEU A 109 0.53 10.80 3.57
CA LEU A 109 1.12 11.17 4.84
C LEU A 109 0.04 11.31 5.91
N VAL A 110 0.17 10.51 6.98
CA VAL A 110 -0.73 10.56 8.14
C VAL A 110 -0.16 11.50 9.19
N ASP A 111 1.09 11.31 9.59
CA ASP A 111 1.77 12.13 10.59
C ASP A 111 3.28 12.17 10.34
N GLY A 112 3.94 13.26 10.74
CA GLY A 112 5.38 13.44 10.60
C GLY A 112 5.79 14.22 9.35
N ARG A 113 6.97 13.91 8.79
CA ARG A 113 7.59 14.57 7.64
C ARG A 113 7.94 13.58 6.55
N LEU A 114 7.53 13.86 5.33
CA LEU A 114 7.72 12.98 4.18
C LEU A 114 8.09 13.79 2.95
N GLY A 115 9.19 13.39 2.31
CA GLY A 115 9.56 13.81 0.98
C GLY A 115 9.30 12.69 -0.04
N VAL A 116 8.79 13.04 -1.21
CA VAL A 116 8.53 12.12 -2.32
C VAL A 116 9.12 12.63 -3.61
N LYS A 117 9.65 11.73 -4.45
CA LYS A 117 10.00 12.00 -5.85
C LYS A 117 9.71 10.78 -6.71
N GLY A 118 9.45 10.99 -7.99
CA GLY A 118 9.34 9.92 -8.98
C GLY A 118 10.65 9.14 -9.13
N ILE A 119 10.58 7.85 -9.44
CA ILE A 119 11.80 7.03 -9.57
C ILE A 119 12.62 7.40 -10.81
N SER A 120 11.95 7.84 -11.87
CA SER A 120 12.55 8.26 -13.14
C SER A 120 12.81 9.76 -13.22
N ASP A 121 12.57 10.47 -12.13
CA ASP A 121 12.59 11.94 -12.11
C ASP A 121 13.86 12.46 -11.43
N ASP A 122 14.60 13.32 -12.14
CA ASP A 122 15.75 14.04 -11.59
C ASP A 122 15.32 15.31 -10.83
N HIS A 123 14.02 15.58 -10.71
CA HIS A 123 13.50 16.76 -10.02
C HIS A 123 13.69 16.68 -8.49
N GLU A 124 13.50 17.82 -7.86
CA GLU A 124 13.62 17.96 -6.41
C GLU A 124 12.56 17.14 -5.65
N ILE A 125 12.94 16.73 -4.45
CA ILE A 125 12.02 16.06 -3.52
C ILE A 125 10.89 17.01 -3.14
N ILE A 126 9.64 16.59 -3.34
CA ILE A 126 8.45 17.33 -2.95
C ILE A 126 8.08 16.95 -1.51
N ASN A 127 7.97 17.93 -0.62
CA ASN A 127 7.56 17.71 0.77
C ASN A 127 6.04 17.63 0.89
N LEU A 128 5.54 16.51 1.39
CA LEU A 128 4.12 16.28 1.64
C LEU A 128 3.76 16.76 3.06
N LYS A 129 2.54 17.30 3.21
CA LYS A 129 1.98 17.68 4.53
C LYS A 129 1.08 16.58 5.06
N PRO A 130 0.93 16.40 6.41
CA PRO A 130 -0.07 15.50 6.97
C PRO A 130 -1.48 15.76 6.42
N GLY A 131 -2.20 14.70 6.08
CA GLY A 131 -3.51 14.79 5.44
C GLY A 131 -3.49 15.01 3.92
N PHE A 132 -2.32 14.89 3.29
CA PHE A 132 -2.18 14.98 1.84
C PHE A 132 -1.74 13.66 1.23
N ARG A 133 -2.11 13.48 -0.03
CA ARG A 133 -1.71 12.39 -0.92
C ARG A 133 -0.86 12.93 -2.04
N ALA A 134 0.22 12.23 -2.36
CA ALA A 134 0.94 12.32 -3.62
C ALA A 134 0.52 11.16 -4.51
N ASN A 135 0.15 11.45 -5.75
CA ASN A 135 -0.15 10.48 -6.80
C ASN A 135 0.97 10.56 -7.84
N VAL A 136 1.66 9.45 -8.06
CA VAL A 136 2.80 9.33 -8.97
C VAL A 136 2.42 8.40 -10.10
N ASP A 137 2.32 8.92 -11.31
CA ASP A 137 1.97 8.16 -12.51
C ASP A 137 3.26 7.68 -13.20
N GLN A 138 3.29 6.41 -13.61
CA GLN A 138 4.42 5.84 -14.36
C GLN A 138 4.63 6.50 -15.73
N SER A 139 3.56 6.89 -16.38
CA SER A 139 3.56 7.45 -17.73
C SER A 139 3.84 8.95 -17.76
N ASN A 140 3.67 9.62 -16.64
CA ASN A 140 3.85 11.06 -16.51
C ASN A 140 4.67 11.38 -15.24
N PRO A 141 5.86 11.98 -15.36
CA PRO A 141 6.72 12.28 -14.22
C PRO A 141 6.12 13.31 -13.24
N SER A 142 4.96 13.90 -13.53
CA SER A 142 4.32 14.84 -12.64
C SER A 142 3.75 14.15 -11.39
N ILE A 143 4.02 14.72 -10.21
CA ILE A 143 3.44 14.30 -8.94
C ILE A 143 2.23 15.19 -8.64
N GLU A 144 1.04 14.60 -8.64
CA GLU A 144 -0.19 15.30 -8.27
C GLU A 144 -0.40 15.24 -6.76
N ILE A 145 -0.57 16.41 -6.12
CA ILE A 145 -0.79 16.51 -4.68
C ILE A 145 -2.21 16.96 -4.40
N SER A 146 -2.91 16.22 -3.52
CA SER A 146 -4.28 16.53 -3.11
C SER A 146 -4.47 16.32 -1.61
N LYS A 147 -5.37 17.11 -1.01
CA LYS A 147 -5.80 16.90 0.38
C LYS A 147 -6.80 15.76 0.44
N VAL A 148 -6.62 14.85 1.40
CA VAL A 148 -7.44 13.64 1.52
C VAL A 148 -7.84 13.35 2.96
N ASN A 149 -8.89 12.53 3.13
CA ASN A 149 -9.18 11.91 4.41
C ASN A 149 -8.32 10.64 4.54
N THR A 150 -7.26 10.69 5.31
CA THR A 150 -6.31 9.59 5.48
C THR A 150 -6.97 8.28 5.94
N LYS A 151 -8.07 8.36 6.71
CA LYS A 151 -8.82 7.17 7.18
C LYS A 151 -9.34 6.30 6.03
N VAL A 152 -9.64 6.89 4.87
CA VAL A 152 -10.07 6.13 3.69
C VAL A 152 -8.96 5.20 3.21
N TYR A 153 -7.70 5.67 3.27
CA TYR A 153 -6.52 4.97 2.77
C TYR A 153 -5.86 4.05 3.80
N THR A 154 -6.18 4.20 5.08
CA THR A 154 -5.56 3.43 6.17
C THR A 154 -6.55 2.51 6.88
N SER A 155 -7.83 2.53 6.52
CA SER A 155 -8.88 1.71 7.15
C SER A 155 -8.63 0.20 7.01
N TRP A 156 -7.93 -0.21 5.95
CA TRP A 156 -7.59 -1.61 5.69
C TRP A 156 -6.75 -2.26 6.81
N ILE A 157 -5.98 -1.46 7.57
CA ILE A 157 -5.22 -1.90 8.75
C ILE A 157 -6.13 -2.57 9.79
N ASN A 158 -7.39 -2.11 9.87
CA ASN A 158 -8.41 -2.61 10.77
C ASN A 158 -9.46 -3.47 10.07
N GLY A 159 -9.11 -4.08 8.93
CA GLY A 159 -10.01 -4.95 8.17
C GLY A 159 -11.13 -4.25 7.41
N ARG A 160 -11.11 -2.93 7.32
CA ARG A 160 -12.11 -2.14 6.58
C ARG A 160 -11.54 -1.59 5.31
N VAL A 161 -12.22 -1.78 4.19
CA VAL A 161 -11.87 -1.18 2.91
C VAL A 161 -12.96 -0.23 2.48
N ILE A 162 -12.58 1.02 2.23
CA ILE A 162 -13.48 2.11 1.88
C ILE A 162 -13.23 2.49 0.43
N PHE A 163 -14.23 2.31 -0.41
CA PHE A 163 -14.26 2.79 -1.79
C PHE A 163 -14.94 4.14 -1.82
N ARG A 164 -14.32 5.13 -2.44
CA ARG A 164 -14.85 6.48 -2.61
C ARG A 164 -14.62 6.95 -4.02
N ASN A 165 -15.71 7.02 -4.80
CA ASN A 165 -15.66 7.43 -6.20
C ASN A 165 -14.61 6.63 -7.00
N GLU A 166 -14.61 5.31 -6.79
CA GLU A 166 -13.67 4.37 -7.43
C GLU A 166 -14.27 3.81 -8.72
N SER A 167 -13.46 3.68 -9.77
CA SER A 167 -13.87 2.97 -10.99
C SER A 167 -14.10 1.49 -10.67
N ILE A 168 -14.93 0.82 -11.49
CA ILE A 168 -15.14 -0.63 -11.31
C ILE A 168 -13.83 -1.40 -11.47
N ASP A 169 -12.95 -1.00 -12.38
CA ASP A 169 -11.70 -1.70 -12.64
C ASP A 169 -10.76 -1.62 -11.42
N THR A 170 -10.65 -0.44 -10.80
CA THR A 170 -9.90 -0.29 -9.54
C THR A 170 -10.52 -1.08 -8.39
N MET A 171 -11.87 -1.12 -8.30
CA MET A 171 -12.59 -1.92 -7.31
C MET A 171 -12.32 -3.40 -7.51
N ILE A 172 -12.38 -3.91 -8.74
CA ILE A 172 -12.10 -5.31 -9.09
C ILE A 172 -10.69 -5.70 -8.62
N LEU A 173 -9.66 -4.95 -8.99
CA LEU A 173 -8.28 -5.23 -8.57
C LEU A 173 -8.13 -5.31 -7.05
N LYS A 174 -8.79 -4.42 -6.31
CA LYS A 174 -8.80 -4.45 -4.84
C LYS A 174 -9.51 -5.70 -4.31
N LEU A 175 -10.68 -6.05 -4.85
CA LEU A 175 -11.45 -7.23 -4.43
C LEU A 175 -10.71 -8.54 -4.73
N GLU A 176 -10.08 -8.66 -5.89
CA GLU A 176 -9.27 -9.83 -6.26
C GLU A 176 -8.14 -10.07 -5.26
N ARG A 177 -7.40 -8.99 -4.88
CA ARG A 177 -6.34 -9.07 -3.87
C ARG A 177 -6.87 -9.43 -2.49
N LEU A 178 -8.00 -8.84 -2.07
CA LEU A 178 -8.57 -9.03 -0.73
C LEU A 178 -9.16 -10.41 -0.52
N TYR A 179 -9.81 -10.98 -1.54
CA TYR A 179 -10.54 -12.25 -1.43
C TYR A 179 -9.87 -13.42 -2.13
N ASN A 180 -8.74 -13.19 -2.82
CA ASN A 180 -8.03 -14.21 -3.60
C ASN A 180 -8.96 -14.87 -4.63
N VAL A 181 -9.61 -14.05 -5.44
CA VAL A 181 -10.54 -14.45 -6.52
C VAL A 181 -10.12 -13.80 -7.83
N ILE A 182 -10.68 -14.27 -8.94
CA ILE A 182 -10.56 -13.63 -10.26
C ILE A 182 -11.94 -13.07 -10.62
N ILE A 183 -11.98 -11.81 -11.02
CA ILE A 183 -13.22 -11.10 -11.39
C ILE A 183 -13.04 -10.53 -12.81
N THR A 184 -13.88 -10.94 -13.74
CA THR A 184 -13.89 -10.41 -15.10
C THR A 184 -15.10 -9.49 -15.29
N ASN A 185 -14.87 -8.30 -15.82
CA ASN A 185 -15.94 -7.38 -16.21
C ASN A 185 -16.20 -7.49 -17.71
N ASP A 186 -17.33 -8.09 -18.06
CA ASP A 186 -17.78 -8.23 -19.48
C ASP A 186 -18.70 -7.09 -19.92
N ASN A 187 -18.96 -6.11 -19.06
CA ASN A 187 -19.84 -4.97 -19.35
C ASN A 187 -19.07 -3.65 -19.40
N ASN A 188 -18.78 -3.17 -20.59
CA ASN A 188 -18.06 -1.92 -20.83
C ASN A 188 -18.76 -0.68 -20.23
N GLU A 189 -20.09 -0.70 -20.07
CA GLU A 189 -20.82 0.41 -19.46
C GLU A 189 -20.49 0.60 -17.98
N LEU A 190 -20.00 -0.44 -17.30
CA LEU A 190 -19.57 -0.35 -15.90
C LEU A 190 -18.22 0.37 -15.76
N SER A 191 -17.36 0.33 -16.77
CA SER A 191 -16.04 0.98 -16.71
C SER A 191 -16.12 2.50 -16.63
N GLU A 192 -17.27 3.09 -17.04
CA GLU A 192 -17.52 4.54 -16.91
C GLU A 192 -18.19 4.93 -15.59
N LYS A 193 -18.53 3.97 -14.73
CA LYS A 193 -19.22 4.21 -13.46
C LYS A 193 -18.27 4.26 -12.28
N PHE A 194 -18.63 5.07 -11.31
CA PHE A 194 -17.92 5.20 -10.05
C PHE A 194 -18.74 4.66 -8.88
N PHE A 195 -18.06 3.99 -7.97
CA PHE A 195 -18.67 3.23 -6.90
C PHE A 195 -18.24 3.76 -5.54
N ASN A 196 -19.16 3.66 -4.58
CA ASN A 196 -18.91 3.95 -3.18
C ASN A 196 -19.37 2.74 -2.36
N ALA A 197 -18.47 2.20 -1.56
CA ALA A 197 -18.76 1.08 -0.68
C ALA A 197 -17.87 1.11 0.56
N THR A 198 -18.28 0.45 1.60
CA THR A 198 -17.42 0.12 2.75
C THR A 198 -17.60 -1.36 3.03
N ILE A 199 -16.50 -2.09 3.07
CA ILE A 199 -16.46 -3.54 3.25
C ILE A 199 -15.69 -3.84 4.52
N VAL A 200 -16.17 -4.77 5.33
CA VAL A 200 -15.48 -5.33 6.50
C VAL A 200 -14.94 -6.70 6.12
N VAL A 201 -13.72 -6.73 5.59
CA VAL A 201 -13.12 -7.90 4.92
C VAL A 201 -13.07 -9.15 5.81
N ASP A 202 -12.93 -8.96 7.12
CA ASP A 202 -12.85 -10.09 8.07
C ASP A 202 -14.23 -10.67 8.42
N GLU A 203 -15.33 -10.01 8.06
CA GLU A 203 -16.72 -10.38 8.38
C GLU A 203 -17.56 -10.69 7.14
N GLU A 204 -17.25 -10.09 6.00
CA GLU A 204 -18.00 -10.17 4.76
C GLU A 204 -17.26 -11.00 3.72
N SER A 205 -17.94 -11.99 3.15
CA SER A 205 -17.42 -12.80 2.05
C SER A 205 -17.51 -12.05 0.71
N ILE A 206 -16.81 -12.54 -0.31
CA ILE A 206 -16.97 -12.00 -1.67
C ILE A 206 -18.41 -12.14 -2.19
N ASP A 207 -19.13 -13.20 -1.79
CA ASP A 207 -20.53 -13.38 -2.18
C ASP A 207 -21.45 -12.31 -1.56
N ASP A 208 -21.19 -11.90 -0.31
CA ASP A 208 -21.90 -10.79 0.34
C ASP A 208 -21.63 -9.47 -0.41
N VAL A 209 -20.38 -9.18 -0.74
CA VAL A 209 -19.98 -7.97 -1.50
C VAL A 209 -20.66 -7.95 -2.87
N MET A 210 -20.64 -9.07 -3.60
CA MET A 210 -21.29 -9.15 -4.90
C MET A 210 -22.80 -9.03 -4.80
N GLY A 211 -23.39 -9.52 -3.70
CA GLY A 211 -24.81 -9.32 -3.35
C GLY A 211 -25.16 -7.84 -3.21
N TYR A 212 -24.38 -7.07 -2.47
CA TYR A 212 -24.58 -5.62 -2.30
C TYR A 212 -24.42 -4.86 -3.63
N LEU A 213 -23.41 -5.21 -4.44
CA LEU A 213 -23.22 -4.60 -5.75
C LEU A 213 -24.41 -4.88 -6.68
N LYS A 214 -24.97 -6.08 -6.63
CA LYS A 214 -26.19 -6.44 -7.36
C LYS A 214 -27.40 -5.62 -6.92
N GLU A 215 -27.62 -5.49 -5.60
CA GLU A 215 -28.79 -4.78 -5.06
C GLU A 215 -28.69 -3.25 -5.28
N VAL A 216 -27.53 -2.66 -5.04
CA VAL A 216 -27.37 -1.21 -5.05
C VAL A 216 -27.15 -0.67 -6.48
N TYR A 217 -26.38 -1.38 -7.29
CA TYR A 217 -25.96 -0.92 -8.62
C TYR A 217 -26.57 -1.72 -9.78
N ASN A 218 -27.43 -2.70 -9.47
CA ASN A 218 -28.07 -3.60 -10.45
C ASN A 218 -27.05 -4.36 -11.33
N ILE A 219 -25.89 -4.72 -10.73
CA ILE A 219 -24.86 -5.52 -11.40
C ILE A 219 -25.33 -6.98 -11.47
N LYS A 220 -25.20 -7.59 -12.65
CA LYS A 220 -25.42 -9.04 -12.82
C LYS A 220 -24.05 -9.73 -12.78
N TYR A 221 -23.94 -10.81 -12.04
CA TYR A 221 -22.72 -11.63 -11.99
C TYR A 221 -23.02 -13.12 -12.04
N GLN A 222 -22.04 -13.89 -12.48
CA GLN A 222 -22.05 -15.35 -12.44
C GLN A 222 -20.80 -15.83 -11.70
N LYS A 223 -20.94 -16.87 -10.91
CA LYS A 223 -19.84 -17.50 -10.18
C LYS A 223 -19.47 -18.82 -10.83
N PHE A 224 -18.20 -18.96 -11.16
CA PHE A 224 -17.61 -20.20 -11.65
C PHE A 224 -16.76 -20.79 -10.53
N ASN A 225 -17.03 -22.04 -10.16
CA ASN A 225 -16.19 -22.78 -9.24
C ASN A 225 -15.13 -23.52 -10.05
N ASN A 226 -13.87 -23.27 -9.78
CA ASN A 226 -12.74 -24.02 -10.34
C ASN A 226 -12.52 -25.32 -9.55
#